data_458f03beb40b5069b1fecb31b593500a
#
_entry.id   458f03beb40b5069b1fecb31b593500a
#
_cell.length_a   1.000
_cell.length_b   1.000
_cell.length_c   1.000
_cell.angle_alpha   90.00
_cell.angle_beta   90.00
_cell.angle_gamma   90.00
#
_symmetry.space_group_name_H-M   'P 1'
#
loop_
_entity.id
_entity.type
_entity.pdbx_description
1 polymer ?
#
loop_
_entity_poly.entity_id
_entity_poly.type
_entity_poly.pdbx_seq_one_letter_code
_entity_poly.pdbx_strand_id
1 'polypeptide(L)'
;LPERCLSRKAGIVRCCLKFQATKQGDLRMIYLDYSANTPVDPRVLEVYCRTEQNFIGNPNSTHCAGQAARQEMDRVTGLIAAQLGVLPEEIIYTSGATEANNLALKGMARAARHVGRHIISTPLEHSSVGATLTALQQQGYEIDLLNIGRDGRIDLEQLEELLRKDTVLVSICGVDSELGTVQPVREIAALVHRCPNCRLHVDATQAVGKTALWLD
;
A
#
# COMPACT_ATOMS: atom_id res chain seq x y z
N LEU A 1 10.32 -18.46 29.51
CA LEU A 1 9.01 -18.06 28.90
C LEU A 1 8.84 -18.73 27.55
N PRO A 2 8.54 -19.99 27.41
CA PRO A 2 8.26 -20.49 26.05
C PRO A 2 7.10 -21.45 25.87
N GLU A 3 6.19 -21.63 26.81
CA GLU A 3 5.24 -22.73 26.68
C GLU A 3 3.76 -22.37 26.48
N ARG A 4 3.41 -21.16 26.06
CA ARG A 4 2.00 -20.76 25.88
C ARG A 4 1.63 -20.24 24.48
N CYS A 5 2.09 -20.89 23.44
CA CYS A 5 1.60 -20.60 22.08
C CYS A 5 1.14 -21.86 21.35
N LEU A 6 0.44 -22.75 22.07
CA LEU A 6 -0.21 -23.92 21.48
C LEU A 6 -1.61 -24.06 22.09
N SER A 7 -2.56 -23.24 21.64
CA SER A 7 -3.97 -23.59 21.76
C SER A 7 -4.48 -24.06 20.40
N ARG A 8 -4.81 -25.34 20.36
CA ARG A 8 -5.52 -25.98 19.26
C ARG A 8 -6.94 -25.40 19.17
N LYS A 9 -7.23 -24.56 18.20
CA LYS A 9 -8.50 -24.49 17.43
C LYS A 9 -8.43 -23.35 16.43
N ALA A 10 -8.79 -23.64 15.20
CA ALA A 10 -8.83 -22.83 14.00
C ALA A 10 -7.53 -22.86 13.18
N GLY A 11 -7.69 -23.35 11.95
CA GLY A 11 -6.62 -23.51 11.01
C GLY A 11 -5.99 -22.18 10.58
N ILE A 12 -4.72 -22.29 10.27
CA ILE A 12 -3.92 -21.35 9.48
C ILE A 12 -3.64 -20.01 10.16
N VAL A 13 -2.82 -19.98 11.17
CA VAL A 13 -1.69 -19.06 11.29
C VAL A 13 -0.52 -19.89 11.82
N ARG A 14 0.27 -20.47 10.92
CA ARG A 14 1.58 -20.98 11.30
C ARG A 14 2.45 -19.78 11.60
N CYS A 15 2.79 -19.60 12.89
CA CYS A 15 3.79 -18.65 13.34
C CYS A 15 4.99 -18.66 12.38
N CYS A 16 5.27 -17.52 11.74
CA CYS A 16 6.39 -17.32 10.82
C CYS A 16 7.77 -17.38 11.50
N LEU A 17 7.83 -17.86 12.75
CA LEU A 17 9.05 -18.04 13.51
C LEU A 17 9.51 -19.50 13.38
N LYS A 18 10.63 -19.74 12.69
CA LYS A 18 11.33 -21.03 12.70
C LYS A 18 12.56 -20.90 13.57
N PHE A 19 12.74 -21.86 14.48
CA PHE A 19 13.96 -22.00 15.27
C PHE A 19 14.82 -23.11 14.65
N GLN A 20 16.07 -22.82 14.41
CA GLN A 20 17.07 -23.79 13.95
C GLN A 20 18.11 -23.98 15.04
N ALA A 21 18.29 -25.23 15.51
CA ALA A 21 19.36 -25.54 16.43
C ALA A 21 20.72 -25.45 15.71
N THR A 22 21.64 -24.66 16.25
CA THR A 22 23.04 -24.68 15.82
C THR A 22 23.76 -25.88 16.44
N LYS A 23 24.89 -26.28 15.88
CA LYS A 23 25.73 -27.36 16.43
C LYS A 23 26.22 -27.14 17.88
N GLN A 24 26.04 -25.90 18.40
CA GLN A 24 26.41 -25.52 19.77
C GLN A 24 25.17 -25.39 20.71
N GLY A 25 23.97 -25.81 20.27
CA GLY A 25 22.77 -25.77 21.11
C GLY A 25 22.10 -24.41 21.25
N ASP A 26 22.60 -23.35 20.64
CA ASP A 26 21.96 -22.05 20.61
C ASP A 26 20.79 -22.04 19.63
N LEU A 27 19.60 -21.68 20.11
CA LEU A 27 18.41 -21.48 19.28
C LEU A 27 18.51 -20.13 18.55
N ARG A 28 18.86 -20.19 17.25
CA ARG A 28 18.82 -18.99 16.41
C ARG A 28 17.42 -18.80 15.86
N MET A 29 16.80 -17.69 16.21
CA MET A 29 15.50 -17.28 15.65
C MET A 29 15.67 -16.87 14.18
N ILE A 30 14.86 -17.45 13.29
CA ILE A 30 14.71 -17.00 11.90
C ILE A 30 13.41 -16.20 11.83
N TYR A 31 13.55 -14.89 11.62
CA TYR A 31 12.41 -13.99 11.46
C TYR A 31 11.95 -13.97 10.01
N LEU A 32 10.69 -14.35 9.75
CA LEU A 32 10.12 -14.48 8.40
C LEU A 32 8.89 -13.58 8.19
N ASP A 33 8.63 -12.66 9.10
CA ASP A 33 7.44 -11.81 9.09
C ASP A 33 7.78 -10.36 8.67
N TYR A 34 8.50 -10.22 7.56
CA TYR A 34 8.86 -8.91 7.01
C TYR A 34 7.68 -8.15 6.39
N SER A 35 6.54 -8.80 6.20
CA SER A 35 5.31 -8.11 5.79
C SER A 35 4.70 -7.29 6.93
N ALA A 36 4.83 -7.77 8.17
CA ALA A 36 4.35 -7.04 9.35
C ALA A 36 5.36 -5.96 9.79
N ASN A 37 6.65 -6.29 9.87
CA ASN A 37 7.69 -5.35 10.28
C ASN A 37 9.07 -5.78 9.75
N THR A 38 9.81 -4.83 9.21
CA THR A 38 11.17 -5.05 8.70
C THR A 38 12.18 -4.37 9.62
N PRO A 39 13.29 -5.03 9.99
CA PRO A 39 14.39 -4.39 10.72
C PRO A 39 14.88 -3.15 9.98
N VAL A 40 15.13 -2.07 10.73
CA VAL A 40 15.65 -0.83 10.15
C VAL A 40 17.07 -1.06 9.64
N ASP A 41 17.36 -0.66 8.40
CA ASP A 41 18.72 -0.63 7.86
C ASP A 41 19.56 0.37 8.68
N PRO A 42 20.76 -0.01 9.16
CA PRO A 42 21.62 0.87 9.96
C PRO A 42 21.92 2.21 9.28
N ARG A 43 22.05 2.23 7.95
CA ARG A 43 22.28 3.46 7.16
C ARG A 43 21.07 4.39 7.22
N VAL A 44 19.86 3.83 7.19
CA VAL A 44 18.61 4.60 7.32
C VAL A 44 18.50 5.19 8.72
N LEU A 45 18.81 4.40 9.75
CA LEU A 45 18.79 4.88 11.13
C LEU A 45 19.80 6.02 11.35
N GLU A 46 21.00 5.93 10.80
CA GLU A 46 22.01 6.99 10.86
C GLU A 46 21.51 8.30 10.21
N VAL A 47 20.92 8.20 9.00
CA VAL A 47 20.35 9.36 8.30
C VAL A 47 19.20 9.95 9.10
N TYR A 48 18.32 9.12 9.66
CA TYR A 48 17.22 9.57 10.50
C TYR A 48 17.71 10.39 11.71
N CYS A 49 18.64 9.83 12.49
CA CYS A 49 19.21 10.52 13.66
C CYS A 49 19.88 11.84 13.28
N ARG A 50 20.64 11.86 12.19
CA ARG A 50 21.30 13.07 11.69
C ARG A 50 20.30 14.14 11.23
N THR A 51 19.21 13.73 10.59
CA THR A 51 18.16 14.65 10.12
C THR A 51 17.44 15.29 11.29
N GLU A 52 17.05 14.53 12.31
CA GLU A 52 16.42 15.02 13.53
C GLU A 52 17.30 16.04 14.28
N GLN A 53 18.62 15.85 14.28
CA GLN A 53 19.57 16.75 14.93
C GLN A 53 19.80 18.06 14.14
N ASN A 54 19.77 18.00 12.82
CA ASN A 54 20.16 19.14 11.97
C ASN A 54 18.97 20.01 11.56
N PHE A 55 17.75 19.46 11.48
CA PHE A 55 16.57 20.16 10.95
C PHE A 55 15.46 20.26 11.99
N ILE A 56 15.75 20.99 13.08
CA ILE A 56 14.82 21.18 14.20
C ILE A 56 13.68 22.16 13.91
N GLY A 57 13.77 22.89 12.79
CA GLY A 57 12.80 23.94 12.41
C GLY A 57 11.53 23.38 11.80
N ASN A 58 10.38 23.99 12.13
CA ASN A 58 9.15 23.69 11.42
C ASN A 58 9.26 24.22 9.98
N PRO A 59 9.10 23.39 8.94
CA PRO A 59 9.22 23.79 7.54
C PRO A 59 8.20 24.84 7.07
N ASN A 60 7.16 25.11 7.87
CA ASN A 60 6.20 26.18 7.60
C ASN A 60 6.59 27.53 8.26
N SER A 61 7.67 27.56 9.04
CA SER A 61 8.15 28.79 9.67
C SER A 61 9.03 29.60 8.73
N THR A 62 8.94 30.93 8.82
CA THR A 62 9.65 31.87 7.93
C THR A 62 11.09 32.18 8.37
N HIS A 63 11.49 31.79 9.57
CA HIS A 63 12.86 31.95 10.06
C HIS A 63 13.84 30.95 9.42
N CYS A 64 15.15 31.22 9.53
CA CYS A 64 16.20 30.47 8.84
C CYS A 64 16.16 28.95 9.08
N ALA A 65 15.89 28.50 10.33
CA ALA A 65 15.80 27.08 10.64
C ALA A 65 14.59 26.39 9.96
N GLY A 66 13.45 27.10 9.85
CA GLY A 66 12.27 26.58 9.12
C GLY A 66 12.53 26.51 7.62
N GLN A 67 13.16 27.53 7.05
CA GLN A 67 13.54 27.55 5.63
C GLN A 67 14.53 26.43 5.29
N ALA A 68 15.52 26.16 6.15
CA ALA A 68 16.46 25.06 5.97
C ALA A 68 15.74 23.68 5.98
N ALA A 69 14.80 23.48 6.90
CA ALA A 69 14.00 22.26 6.96
C ALA A 69 13.12 22.10 5.70
N ARG A 70 12.52 23.19 5.21
CA ARG A 70 11.74 23.19 3.96
C ARG A 70 12.59 22.81 2.76
N GLN A 71 13.76 23.42 2.61
CA GLN A 71 14.67 23.10 1.50
C GLN A 71 15.10 21.64 1.50
N GLU A 72 15.38 21.07 2.68
CA GLU A 72 15.72 19.64 2.77
C GLU A 72 14.53 18.75 2.43
N MET A 73 13.31 19.06 2.89
CA MET A 73 12.10 18.34 2.49
C MET A 73 11.89 18.38 0.97
N ASP A 74 11.99 19.55 0.35
CA ASP A 74 11.80 19.71 -1.10
C ASP A 74 12.87 18.93 -1.87
N ARG A 75 14.12 18.95 -1.42
CA ARG A 75 15.21 18.15 -2.00
C ARG A 75 14.94 16.65 -1.94
N VAL A 76 14.53 16.15 -0.77
CA VAL A 76 14.26 14.72 -0.57
C VAL A 76 13.01 14.29 -1.35
N THR A 77 11.96 15.13 -1.37
CA THR A 77 10.77 14.89 -2.19
C THR A 77 11.12 14.74 -3.67
N GLY A 78 12.00 15.59 -4.18
CA GLY A 78 12.49 15.47 -5.55
C GLY A 78 13.25 14.16 -5.83
N LEU A 79 14.03 13.65 -4.86
CA LEU A 79 14.71 12.37 -4.99
C LEU A 79 13.71 11.18 -4.99
N ILE A 80 12.69 11.22 -4.14
CA ILE A 80 11.63 10.19 -4.10
C ILE A 80 10.86 10.20 -5.44
N ALA A 81 10.44 11.36 -5.89
CA ALA A 81 9.72 11.54 -7.15
C ALA A 81 10.51 11.00 -8.35
N ALA A 82 11.80 11.32 -8.42
CA ALA A 82 12.68 10.82 -9.47
C ALA A 82 12.83 9.29 -9.46
N GLN A 83 12.86 8.65 -8.28
CA GLN A 83 12.91 7.20 -8.18
C GLN A 83 11.60 6.52 -8.58
N LEU A 84 10.47 7.19 -8.37
CA LEU A 84 9.14 6.69 -8.73
C LEU A 84 8.73 7.06 -10.16
N GLY A 85 9.48 7.94 -10.85
CA GLY A 85 9.14 8.42 -12.19
C GLY A 85 7.97 9.40 -12.22
N VAL A 86 7.70 10.10 -11.10
CA VAL A 86 6.59 11.05 -10.95
C VAL A 86 7.10 12.46 -10.65
N LEU A 87 6.21 13.45 -10.64
CA LEU A 87 6.54 14.82 -10.27
C LEU A 87 6.55 15.00 -8.74
N PRO A 88 7.38 15.91 -8.17
CA PRO A 88 7.41 16.18 -6.73
C PRO A 88 6.04 16.56 -6.15
N GLU A 89 5.20 17.28 -6.89
CA GLU A 89 3.85 17.68 -6.49
C GLU A 89 2.85 16.52 -6.43
N GLU A 90 3.21 15.37 -7.00
CA GLU A 90 2.41 14.13 -6.93
C GLU A 90 2.73 13.30 -5.68
N ILE A 91 3.74 13.71 -4.91
CA ILE A 91 4.08 13.07 -3.63
C ILE A 91 3.27 13.69 -2.50
N ILE A 92 2.47 12.87 -1.85
CA ILE A 92 1.66 13.26 -0.68
C ILE A 92 2.14 12.48 0.53
N TYR A 93 2.63 13.17 1.54
CA TYR A 93 3.04 12.57 2.81
C TYR A 93 1.83 12.31 3.71
N THR A 94 1.78 11.11 4.29
CA THR A 94 0.75 10.68 5.23
C THR A 94 1.39 9.98 6.41
N SER A 95 0.61 9.74 7.47
CA SER A 95 1.08 9.01 8.65
C SER A 95 1.31 7.51 8.38
N GLY A 96 0.83 7.00 7.25
CA GLY A 96 0.97 5.60 6.85
C GLY A 96 -0.06 5.19 5.80
N ALA A 97 0.02 3.92 5.34
CA ALA A 97 -0.81 3.38 4.28
C ALA A 97 -2.33 3.48 4.58
N THR A 98 -2.73 3.34 5.85
CA THR A 98 -4.15 3.47 6.23
C THR A 98 -4.70 4.87 5.92
N GLU A 99 -3.96 5.91 6.23
CA GLU A 99 -4.36 7.29 5.88
C GLU A 99 -4.32 7.50 4.38
N ALA A 100 -3.26 7.04 3.70
CA ALA A 100 -3.11 7.16 2.25
C ALA A 100 -4.27 6.50 1.51
N ASN A 101 -4.63 5.24 1.85
CA ASN A 101 -5.75 4.53 1.26
C ASN A 101 -7.09 5.25 1.49
N ASN A 102 -7.34 5.72 2.72
CA ASN A 102 -8.55 6.48 3.03
C ASN A 102 -8.64 7.79 2.25
N LEU A 103 -7.54 8.54 2.18
CA LEU A 103 -7.47 9.81 1.45
C LEU A 103 -7.72 9.60 -0.04
N ALA A 104 -7.02 8.63 -0.65
CA ALA A 104 -7.14 8.32 -2.07
C ALA A 104 -8.54 7.83 -2.42
N LEU A 105 -9.02 6.77 -1.78
CA LEU A 105 -10.31 6.14 -2.13
C LEU A 105 -11.49 7.09 -1.91
N LYS A 106 -11.56 7.74 -0.74
CA LYS A 106 -12.63 8.69 -0.44
C LYS A 106 -12.55 9.94 -1.30
N GLY A 107 -11.33 10.42 -1.59
CA GLY A 107 -11.09 11.59 -2.44
C GLY A 107 -11.54 11.33 -3.87
N MET A 108 -11.07 10.25 -4.49
CA MET A 108 -11.42 9.86 -5.86
C MET A 108 -12.92 9.58 -6.01
N ALA A 109 -13.51 8.80 -5.10
CA ALA A 109 -14.94 8.50 -5.12
C ALA A 109 -15.81 9.78 -5.05
N ARG A 110 -15.47 10.73 -4.15
CA ARG A 110 -16.18 12.00 -4.03
C ARG A 110 -16.00 12.91 -5.24
N ALA A 111 -14.79 12.98 -5.77
CA ALA A 111 -14.50 13.79 -6.96
C ALA A 111 -15.30 13.31 -8.19
N ALA A 112 -15.45 12.00 -8.35
CA ALA A 112 -16.11 11.38 -9.49
C ALA A 112 -17.62 11.10 -9.24
N ARG A 113 -18.21 11.55 -8.12
CA ARG A 113 -19.63 11.29 -7.76
C ARG A 113 -20.67 11.75 -8.79
N HIS A 114 -20.29 12.68 -9.64
CA HIS A 114 -21.14 13.20 -10.73
C HIS A 114 -21.13 12.31 -11.97
N VAL A 115 -20.16 11.40 -12.07
CA VAL A 115 -20.02 10.41 -13.14
C VAL A 115 -20.77 9.13 -12.79
N GLY A 116 -20.55 8.61 -11.57
CA GLY A 116 -21.12 7.36 -11.13
C GLY A 116 -20.78 7.03 -9.68
N ARG A 117 -21.18 5.84 -9.24
CA ARG A 117 -20.96 5.35 -7.88
C ARG A 117 -20.58 3.87 -7.86
N HIS A 118 -20.11 3.33 -8.97
CA HIS A 118 -19.66 1.95 -9.03
C HIS A 118 -18.14 1.87 -8.81
N ILE A 119 -17.72 0.94 -7.94
CA ILE A 119 -16.33 0.68 -7.56
C ILE A 119 -16.09 -0.82 -7.68
N ILE A 120 -14.96 -1.21 -8.28
CA ILE A 120 -14.51 -2.60 -8.35
C ILE A 120 -13.30 -2.77 -7.44
N SER A 121 -13.25 -3.87 -6.69
CA SER A 121 -12.14 -4.18 -5.79
C SER A 121 -11.92 -5.69 -5.68
N THR A 122 -11.11 -6.12 -4.70
CA THR A 122 -10.80 -7.54 -4.46
C THR A 122 -11.05 -7.94 -3.02
N PRO A 123 -11.28 -9.22 -2.73
CA PRO A 123 -11.34 -9.72 -1.36
C PRO A 123 -9.95 -9.80 -0.68
N LEU A 124 -8.85 -9.58 -1.42
CA LEU A 124 -7.47 -9.64 -0.91
C LEU A 124 -6.99 -8.32 -0.29
N GLU A 125 -7.83 -7.29 -0.31
CA GLU A 125 -7.44 -5.96 0.15
C GLU A 125 -7.16 -5.93 1.66
N HIS A 126 -6.17 -5.12 2.04
CA HIS A 126 -5.93 -4.81 3.45
C HIS A 126 -7.18 -4.19 4.09
N SER A 127 -7.35 -4.39 5.40
CA SER A 127 -8.50 -3.88 6.16
C SER A 127 -8.71 -2.36 6.02
N SER A 128 -7.66 -1.56 5.80
CA SER A 128 -7.77 -0.11 5.56
C SER A 128 -8.50 0.23 4.26
N VAL A 129 -8.37 -0.61 3.23
CA VAL A 129 -9.12 -0.51 1.97
C VAL A 129 -10.54 -1.06 2.18
N GLY A 130 -10.68 -2.29 2.68
CA GLY A 130 -11.98 -2.94 2.89
C GLY A 130 -12.93 -2.13 3.77
N ALA A 131 -12.45 -1.59 4.89
CA ALA A 131 -13.25 -0.73 5.75
C ALA A 131 -13.64 0.59 5.05
N THR A 132 -12.76 1.15 4.23
CA THR A 132 -13.07 2.36 3.45
C THR A 132 -14.14 2.09 2.39
N LEU A 133 -14.06 0.95 1.69
CA LEU A 133 -15.07 0.53 0.72
C LEU A 133 -16.42 0.30 1.40
N THR A 134 -16.44 -0.35 2.57
CA THR A 134 -17.65 -0.52 3.38
C THR A 134 -18.28 0.83 3.75
N ALA A 135 -17.47 1.82 4.14
CA ALA A 135 -17.96 3.17 4.45
C ALA A 135 -18.49 3.90 3.20
N LEU A 136 -17.91 3.66 2.03
CA LEU A 136 -18.44 4.20 0.76
C LEU A 136 -19.74 3.49 0.36
N GLN A 137 -19.86 2.20 0.56
CA GLN A 137 -21.08 1.43 0.32
C GLN A 137 -22.25 1.97 1.15
N GLN A 138 -22.01 2.32 2.43
CA GLN A 138 -23.01 2.98 3.29
C GLN A 138 -23.43 4.37 2.79
N GLN A 139 -22.60 5.01 1.94
CA GLN A 139 -22.89 6.28 1.28
C GLN A 139 -23.55 6.11 -0.11
N GLY A 140 -23.93 4.87 -0.46
CA GLY A 140 -24.65 4.55 -1.69
C GLY A 140 -23.75 4.27 -2.89
N TYR A 141 -22.47 3.90 -2.67
CA TYR A 141 -21.63 3.31 -3.71
C TYR A 141 -21.92 1.82 -3.85
N GLU A 142 -21.93 1.33 -5.06
CA GLU A 142 -21.99 -0.09 -5.41
C GLU A 142 -20.56 -0.65 -5.47
N ILE A 143 -20.32 -1.75 -4.77
CA ILE A 143 -18.99 -2.37 -4.70
C ILE A 143 -19.08 -3.77 -5.28
N ASP A 144 -18.39 -4.02 -6.39
CA ASP A 144 -18.20 -5.34 -6.96
C ASP A 144 -16.82 -5.87 -6.60
N LEU A 145 -16.76 -7.17 -6.24
CA LEU A 145 -15.52 -7.85 -5.90
C LEU A 145 -15.14 -8.84 -7.00
N LEU A 146 -13.89 -8.74 -7.46
CA LEU A 146 -13.32 -9.65 -8.44
C LEU A 146 -13.06 -11.03 -7.83
N ASN A 147 -13.27 -12.06 -8.62
CA ASN A 147 -12.86 -13.41 -8.30
C ASN A 147 -11.33 -13.53 -8.28
N ILE A 148 -10.86 -14.40 -7.40
CA ILE A 148 -9.43 -14.70 -7.27
C ILE A 148 -9.19 -16.13 -7.76
N GLY A 149 -8.28 -16.27 -8.69
CA GLY A 149 -7.82 -17.54 -9.20
C GLY A 149 -7.05 -18.37 -8.15
N ARG A 150 -6.78 -19.63 -8.45
CA ARG A 150 -5.99 -20.51 -7.57
C ARG A 150 -4.55 -20.05 -7.38
N ASP A 151 -4.04 -19.24 -8.28
CA ASP A 151 -2.72 -18.60 -8.22
C ASP A 151 -2.71 -17.30 -7.40
N GLY A 152 -3.86 -16.92 -6.83
CA GLY A 152 -4.04 -15.69 -6.05
C GLY A 152 -4.17 -14.41 -6.89
N ARG A 153 -4.31 -14.52 -8.21
CA ARG A 153 -4.48 -13.37 -9.11
C ARG A 153 -5.95 -13.09 -9.40
N ILE A 154 -6.24 -11.84 -9.70
CA ILE A 154 -7.58 -11.44 -10.14
C ILE A 154 -7.90 -12.00 -11.51
N ASP A 155 -9.19 -12.18 -11.78
CA ASP A 155 -9.72 -12.53 -13.08
C ASP A 155 -9.84 -11.27 -13.96
N LEU A 156 -8.98 -11.16 -14.99
CA LEU A 156 -8.96 -10.01 -15.90
C LEU A 156 -10.16 -9.98 -16.84
N GLU A 157 -10.71 -11.14 -17.21
CA GLU A 157 -11.90 -11.22 -18.07
C GLU A 157 -13.10 -10.69 -17.29
N GLN A 158 -13.25 -11.10 -16.02
CA GLN A 158 -14.28 -10.57 -15.15
C GLN A 158 -14.11 -9.05 -14.91
N LEU A 159 -12.87 -8.55 -14.76
CA LEU A 159 -12.65 -7.10 -14.65
C LEU A 159 -13.17 -6.36 -15.87
N GLU A 160 -12.90 -6.86 -17.08
CA GLU A 160 -13.37 -6.25 -18.32
C GLU A 160 -14.91 -6.28 -18.43
N GLU A 161 -15.56 -7.35 -17.98
CA GLU A 161 -17.01 -7.48 -17.95
C GLU A 161 -17.68 -6.53 -16.93
N LEU A 162 -17.06 -6.32 -15.77
CA LEU A 162 -17.60 -5.47 -14.70
C LEU A 162 -17.37 -3.98 -14.93
N LEU A 163 -16.43 -3.60 -15.82
CA LEU A 163 -16.18 -2.19 -16.14
C LEU A 163 -17.38 -1.58 -16.88
N ARG A 164 -18.00 -0.57 -16.26
CA ARG A 164 -19.19 0.13 -16.75
C ARG A 164 -18.91 1.61 -16.97
N LYS A 165 -19.80 2.32 -17.65
CA LYS A 165 -19.69 3.79 -17.87
C LYS A 165 -19.73 4.59 -16.57
N ASP A 166 -20.39 4.07 -15.53
CA ASP A 166 -20.52 4.66 -14.20
C ASP A 166 -19.52 4.09 -13.19
N THR A 167 -18.56 3.22 -13.63
CA THR A 167 -17.42 2.81 -12.82
C THR A 167 -16.46 3.98 -12.64
N VAL A 168 -16.22 4.38 -11.40
CA VAL A 168 -15.38 5.54 -11.07
C VAL A 168 -14.03 5.15 -10.50
N LEU A 169 -13.92 3.91 -9.99
CA LEU A 169 -12.72 3.46 -9.28
C LEU A 169 -12.55 1.94 -9.40
N VAL A 170 -11.34 1.52 -9.68
CA VAL A 170 -10.85 0.16 -9.45
C VAL A 170 -9.78 0.22 -8.39
N SER A 171 -9.90 -0.57 -7.32
CA SER A 171 -8.93 -0.59 -6.20
C SER A 171 -8.41 -1.99 -5.97
N ILE A 172 -7.08 -2.17 -6.06
CA ILE A 172 -6.42 -3.45 -5.89
C ILE A 172 -5.14 -3.32 -5.07
N CYS A 173 -4.78 -4.36 -4.32
CA CYS A 173 -3.43 -4.49 -3.77
C CYS A 173 -2.46 -4.91 -4.88
N GLY A 174 -1.31 -4.25 -5.00
CA GLY A 174 -0.28 -4.61 -5.98
C GLY A 174 0.42 -5.92 -5.62
N VAL A 175 0.64 -6.14 -4.32
CA VAL A 175 1.18 -7.39 -3.74
C VAL A 175 0.39 -7.71 -2.48
N ASP A 176 -0.17 -8.90 -2.43
CA ASP A 176 -0.88 -9.37 -1.24
C ASP A 176 0.07 -9.59 -0.06
N SER A 177 -0.31 -9.12 1.13
CA SER A 177 0.55 -9.14 2.32
C SER A 177 0.69 -10.52 2.97
N GLU A 178 -0.25 -11.42 2.73
CA GLU A 178 -0.29 -12.75 3.33
C GLU A 178 0.18 -13.84 2.37
N LEU A 179 -0.27 -13.79 1.11
CA LEU A 179 0.05 -14.77 0.07
C LEU A 179 1.33 -14.42 -0.69
N GLY A 180 1.71 -13.13 -0.73
CA GLY A 180 2.83 -12.64 -1.51
C GLY A 180 2.57 -12.63 -3.02
N THR A 181 1.32 -12.80 -3.44
CA THR A 181 0.93 -12.80 -4.85
C THR A 181 1.07 -11.41 -5.44
N VAL A 182 1.75 -11.33 -6.58
CA VAL A 182 1.89 -10.09 -7.36
C VAL A 182 0.77 -10.02 -8.38
N GLN A 183 -0.04 -8.95 -8.31
CA GLN A 183 -1.12 -8.72 -9.26
C GLN A 183 -0.61 -8.17 -10.59
N PRO A 184 -1.28 -8.44 -11.72
CA PRO A 184 -0.93 -7.97 -13.05
C PRO A 184 -1.33 -6.50 -13.24
N VAL A 185 -0.70 -5.58 -12.48
CA VAL A 185 -1.09 -4.15 -12.40
C VAL A 185 -1.10 -3.47 -13.75
N ARG A 186 -0.16 -3.82 -14.63
CA ARG A 186 -0.05 -3.22 -15.97
C ARG A 186 -1.23 -3.59 -16.86
N GLU A 187 -1.63 -4.85 -16.85
CA GLU A 187 -2.78 -5.35 -17.60
C GLU A 187 -4.08 -4.74 -17.07
N ILE A 188 -4.19 -4.62 -15.73
CA ILE A 188 -5.32 -3.96 -15.06
C ILE A 188 -5.40 -2.49 -15.47
N ALA A 189 -4.28 -1.77 -15.43
CA ALA A 189 -4.20 -0.37 -15.85
C ALA A 189 -4.64 -0.20 -17.31
N ALA A 190 -4.20 -1.10 -18.21
CA ALA A 190 -4.58 -1.06 -19.61
C ALA A 190 -6.11 -1.24 -19.83
N LEU A 191 -6.78 -2.07 -19.00
CA LEU A 191 -8.23 -2.20 -19.04
C LEU A 191 -8.93 -0.96 -18.48
N VAL A 192 -8.49 -0.48 -17.32
CA VAL A 192 -9.09 0.68 -16.64
C VAL A 192 -8.96 1.94 -17.48
N HIS A 193 -7.85 2.16 -18.16
CA HIS A 193 -7.62 3.32 -19.03
C HIS A 193 -8.55 3.39 -20.25
N ARG A 194 -9.22 2.30 -20.63
CA ARG A 194 -10.29 2.32 -21.65
C ARG A 194 -11.56 3.02 -21.15
N CYS A 195 -11.69 3.20 -19.83
CA CYS A 195 -12.81 3.87 -19.19
C CYS A 195 -12.36 5.27 -18.71
N PRO A 196 -12.62 6.36 -19.47
CA PRO A 196 -11.99 7.68 -19.26
C PRO A 196 -12.29 8.31 -17.90
N ASN A 197 -13.37 7.89 -17.27
CA ASN A 197 -13.81 8.42 -15.97
C ASN A 197 -13.42 7.51 -14.79
N CYS A 198 -12.87 6.33 -15.06
CA CYS A 198 -12.41 5.39 -14.03
C CYS A 198 -10.97 5.71 -13.64
N ARG A 199 -10.66 5.59 -12.36
CA ARG A 199 -9.30 5.69 -11.83
C ARG A 199 -8.88 4.34 -11.26
N LEU A 200 -7.59 4.03 -11.39
CA LEU A 200 -6.97 2.88 -10.74
C LEU A 200 -6.30 3.35 -9.45
N HIS A 201 -6.64 2.71 -8.34
CA HIS A 201 -5.93 2.78 -7.08
C HIS A 201 -5.18 1.47 -6.87
N VAL A 202 -3.90 1.56 -6.53
CA VAL A 202 -3.08 0.40 -6.19
C VAL A 202 -2.51 0.60 -4.79
N ASP A 203 -2.90 -0.25 -3.83
CA ASP A 203 -2.19 -0.34 -2.56
C ASP A 203 -0.84 -1.03 -2.82
N ALA A 204 0.22 -0.22 -2.88
CA ALA A 204 1.57 -0.67 -3.18
C ALA A 204 2.44 -0.86 -1.93
N THR A 205 1.84 -0.93 -0.74
CA THR A 205 2.55 -1.03 0.54
C THR A 205 3.55 -2.19 0.57
N GLN A 206 3.20 -3.34 0.00
CA GLN A 206 4.10 -4.49 -0.08
C GLN A 206 4.88 -4.58 -1.41
N ALA A 207 4.63 -3.67 -2.36
CA ALA A 207 5.23 -3.69 -3.69
C ALA A 207 6.45 -2.78 -3.81
N VAL A 208 6.40 -1.55 -3.25
CA VAL A 208 7.46 -0.53 -3.37
C VAL A 208 8.79 -1.08 -2.88
N GLY A 209 9.82 -0.97 -3.73
CA GLY A 209 11.18 -1.45 -3.43
C GLY A 209 11.37 -2.98 -3.46
N LYS A 210 10.31 -3.76 -3.74
CA LYS A 210 10.35 -5.23 -3.80
C LYS A 210 10.03 -5.78 -5.18
N THR A 211 9.15 -5.11 -5.92
CA THR A 211 8.78 -5.46 -7.29
C THR A 211 8.87 -4.24 -8.20
N ALA A 212 8.90 -4.46 -9.51
CA ALA A 212 8.75 -3.37 -10.46
C ALA A 212 7.34 -2.78 -10.35
N LEU A 213 7.26 -1.47 -10.15
CA LEU A 213 6.03 -0.69 -10.23
C LEU A 213 6.04 0.11 -11.52
N TRP A 214 4.93 0.11 -12.20
CA TRP A 214 4.68 0.91 -13.40
C TRP A 214 3.66 1.96 -13.00
N LEU A 215 4.08 3.24 -13.01
CA LEU A 215 3.24 4.39 -12.62
C LEU A 215 2.84 5.25 -13.82
N ASP A 216 3.09 4.75 -15.04
CA ASP A 216 2.84 5.43 -16.32
C ASP A 216 1.35 5.41 -16.69
#